data_37680ea7da118bada4ea42983d3508b7
#
_entry.id   37680ea7da118bada4ea42983d3508b7
#
_cell.length_a   1.000
_cell.length_b   1.000
_cell.length_c   1.000
_cell.angle_alpha   90.00
_cell.angle_beta   90.00
_cell.angle_gamma   90.00
#
_symmetry.space_group_name_H-M   'P 1'
#
loop_
_entity.id
_entity.type
_entity.pdbx_description
1 polymer ?
#
loop_
_entity_poly.entity_id
_entity_poly.type
_entity_poly.pdbx_seq_one_letter_code
_entity_poly.pdbx_strand_id
1 'polypeptide(L)'
;MKFGLLTAILEGTTFEEAVDFAAENQLECLEVACWPNTGGAKRRYAGVCHIDAEALTEEKAKEIIQYCKERNVEISSLGYYPNTLDPDLEKRKQYIDHIYALIDASSMLNVNMVTTFLGRVPDKNVEENLEIVKEVWPPILEYAKEKGVKIAIENCPMWFTADEWPGGQNLMTSPENWRKVFEVLPYDNLGLNYDPSHFVWQQIDYIKPIYEFKDKIFHVHYKDIKIYQDKLNDVGIMAYPLKYMSPKLCGLGDVDWGKYVSALTDIGYQGYSVIEVEDKAFEGSLDNAKKAVKLSAKSVSYTHLTL
;
A
#
# COMPACT_ATOMS: atom_id res chain seq x y z
N MET A 1 -8.46 13.04 -9.17
CA MET A 1 -7.59 12.21 -8.32
C MET A 1 -7.45 12.93 -6.99
N LYS A 2 -7.75 12.25 -5.85
CA LYS A 2 -7.63 12.82 -4.49
C LYS A 2 -6.30 12.46 -3.89
N PHE A 3 -5.71 13.40 -3.15
CA PHE A 3 -4.37 13.27 -2.63
C PHE A 3 -4.35 13.23 -1.10
N GLY A 4 -3.60 12.29 -0.53
CA GLY A 4 -3.56 12.05 0.90
C GLY A 4 -2.31 11.39 1.41
N LEU A 5 -2.44 10.64 2.52
CA LEU A 5 -1.32 9.91 3.11
C LEU A 5 -1.73 8.55 3.66
N LEU A 6 -0.77 7.63 3.74
CA LEU A 6 -0.87 6.39 4.51
C LEU A 6 -0.56 6.71 5.97
N THR A 7 -1.52 6.43 6.87
CA THR A 7 -1.41 6.84 8.28
C THR A 7 -0.39 6.04 9.09
N ALA A 8 0.15 4.95 8.56
CA ALA A 8 1.16 4.14 9.24
C ALA A 8 2.38 4.95 9.71
N ILE A 9 2.75 6.03 9.00
CA ILE A 9 3.85 6.91 9.38
C ILE A 9 3.55 7.75 10.64
N LEU A 10 2.27 7.93 10.99
CA LEU A 10 1.84 8.71 12.16
C LEU A 10 1.68 7.82 13.41
N GLU A 11 2.60 6.86 13.59
CA GLU A 11 2.60 6.00 14.77
C GLU A 11 2.53 6.82 16.07
N GLY A 12 1.67 6.40 17.00
CA GLY A 12 1.47 7.06 18.29
C GLY A 12 0.44 8.19 18.28
N THR A 13 -0.21 8.45 17.12
CA THR A 13 -1.40 9.34 17.08
C THR A 13 -2.69 8.53 17.16
N THR A 14 -3.78 9.21 17.49
CA THR A 14 -5.13 8.68 17.32
C THR A 14 -5.59 8.81 15.85
N PHE A 15 -6.69 8.15 15.50
CA PHE A 15 -7.32 8.34 14.20
C PHE A 15 -7.72 9.79 13.96
N GLU A 16 -8.34 10.41 14.96
CA GLU A 16 -8.79 11.80 14.92
C GLU A 16 -7.62 12.76 14.70
N GLU A 17 -6.49 12.56 15.38
CA GLU A 17 -5.26 13.35 15.19
C GLU A 17 -4.69 13.20 13.78
N ALA A 18 -4.79 12.00 13.18
CA ALA A 18 -4.36 11.77 11.80
C ALA A 18 -5.28 12.50 10.79
N VAL A 19 -6.59 12.48 11.01
CA VAL A 19 -7.57 13.23 10.20
C VAL A 19 -7.36 14.73 10.32
N ASP A 20 -7.17 15.25 11.54
CA ASP A 20 -6.91 16.68 11.79
C ASP A 20 -5.62 17.12 11.08
N PHE A 21 -4.56 16.31 11.19
CA PHE A 21 -3.30 16.58 10.49
C PHE A 21 -3.47 16.61 8.96
N ALA A 22 -4.26 15.71 8.39
CA ALA A 22 -4.57 15.71 6.97
C ALA A 22 -5.30 17.00 6.57
N ALA A 23 -6.37 17.34 7.27
CA ALA A 23 -7.17 18.55 7.01
C ALA A 23 -6.32 19.84 7.09
N GLU A 24 -5.49 19.98 8.14
CA GLU A 24 -4.58 21.12 8.33
C GLU A 24 -3.55 21.27 7.19
N ASN A 25 -3.21 20.19 6.51
CA ASN A 25 -2.22 20.17 5.45
C ASN A 25 -2.84 20.00 4.04
N GLN A 26 -4.15 20.22 3.92
CA GLN A 26 -4.89 20.17 2.65
C GLN A 26 -4.77 18.81 1.94
N LEU A 27 -4.65 17.74 2.73
CA LEU A 27 -4.73 16.38 2.24
C LEU A 27 -6.20 15.94 2.26
N GLU A 28 -6.65 15.37 1.17
CA GLU A 28 -8.07 15.07 0.93
C GLU A 28 -8.48 13.67 1.36
N CYS A 29 -7.49 12.77 1.56
CA CYS A 29 -7.78 11.39 1.92
C CYS A 29 -6.71 10.73 2.78
N LEU A 30 -7.11 9.62 3.42
CA LEU A 30 -6.25 8.76 4.22
C LEU A 30 -6.38 7.30 3.78
N GLU A 31 -5.27 6.64 3.56
CA GLU A 31 -5.20 5.20 3.69
C GLU A 31 -4.93 4.90 5.17
N VAL A 32 -5.89 4.25 5.82
CA VAL A 32 -5.85 4.07 7.27
C VAL A 32 -5.16 2.76 7.63
N ALA A 33 -4.09 2.85 8.41
CA ALA A 33 -3.38 1.68 8.95
C ALA A 33 -4.26 0.94 9.96
N CYS A 34 -4.51 -0.34 9.70
CA CYS A 34 -5.43 -1.17 10.47
C CYS A 34 -4.80 -2.54 10.82
N TRP A 35 -3.56 -2.55 11.36
CA TRP A 35 -2.97 -3.79 11.85
C TRP A 35 -3.73 -4.33 13.06
N PRO A 36 -3.72 -5.66 13.29
CA PRO A 36 -4.33 -6.23 14.50
C PRO A 36 -3.78 -5.58 15.76
N ASN A 37 -4.66 -5.21 16.70
CA ASN A 37 -4.29 -4.57 17.97
C ASN A 37 -3.82 -5.60 19.02
N THR A 38 -2.91 -6.50 18.64
CA THR A 38 -2.49 -7.64 19.47
C THR A 38 -1.27 -7.39 20.34
N GLY A 39 -0.70 -6.17 20.32
CA GLY A 39 0.50 -5.83 21.10
C GLY A 39 1.78 -6.58 20.68
N GLY A 40 1.79 -7.20 19.51
CA GLY A 40 2.94 -7.91 18.96
C GLY A 40 4.15 -7.01 18.68
N ALA A 41 5.31 -7.62 18.37
CA ALA A 41 6.52 -6.90 18.01
C ALA A 41 6.24 -5.98 16.82
N LYS A 42 6.34 -4.67 17.05
CA LYS A 42 6.17 -3.67 15.99
C LYS A 42 7.36 -3.74 15.05
N ARG A 43 7.08 -3.86 13.77
CA ARG A 43 8.05 -3.61 12.72
C ARG A 43 7.93 -2.16 12.28
N ARG A 44 8.96 -1.64 11.64
CA ARG A 44 8.93 -0.31 11.01
C ARG A 44 7.63 -0.15 10.21
N TYR A 45 6.78 0.81 10.62
CA TYR A 45 5.45 1.11 10.06
C TYR A 45 4.40 -0.02 10.11
N ALA A 46 4.75 -1.26 10.40
CA ALA A 46 3.79 -2.33 10.64
C ALA A 46 3.39 -2.37 12.13
N GLY A 47 2.13 -2.72 12.39
CA GLY A 47 1.58 -2.77 13.75
C GLY A 47 0.92 -1.48 14.21
N VAL A 48 0.79 -0.46 13.34
CA VAL A 48 -0.02 0.74 13.60
C VAL A 48 -1.48 0.40 13.39
N CYS A 49 -2.32 0.77 14.36
CA CYS A 49 -3.76 0.56 14.33
C CYS A 49 -4.46 1.87 14.65
N HIS A 50 -4.98 2.53 13.63
CA HIS A 50 -5.80 3.74 13.81
C HIS A 50 -7.29 3.43 13.85
N ILE A 51 -7.72 2.34 13.19
CA ILE A 51 -9.06 1.79 13.31
C ILE A 51 -8.93 0.30 13.60
N ASP A 52 -9.46 -0.15 14.74
CA ASP A 52 -9.54 -1.56 15.09
C ASP A 52 -10.73 -2.19 14.36
N ALA A 53 -10.43 -2.91 13.28
CA ALA A 53 -11.45 -3.50 12.42
C ALA A 53 -12.26 -4.59 13.11
N GLU A 54 -11.67 -5.33 14.05
CA GLU A 54 -12.34 -6.42 14.78
C GLU A 54 -13.28 -5.89 15.86
N ALA A 55 -13.00 -4.70 16.41
CA ALA A 55 -13.80 -4.07 17.46
C ALA A 55 -14.74 -2.97 16.92
N LEU A 56 -14.78 -2.72 15.60
CA LEU A 56 -15.58 -1.65 15.03
C LEU A 56 -17.08 -1.96 15.14
N THR A 57 -17.84 -1.04 15.74
CA THR A 57 -19.30 -1.09 15.78
C THR A 57 -19.92 -0.14 14.77
N GLU A 58 -21.20 -0.33 14.43
CA GLU A 58 -21.93 0.57 13.53
C GLU A 58 -22.00 2.00 14.07
N GLU A 59 -22.13 2.16 15.42
CA GLU A 59 -22.13 3.47 16.07
C GLU A 59 -20.78 4.16 15.88
N LYS A 60 -19.68 3.45 16.14
CA LYS A 60 -18.33 4.02 15.97
C LYS A 60 -18.03 4.32 14.51
N ALA A 61 -18.49 3.48 13.58
CA ALA A 61 -18.35 3.75 12.15
C ALA A 61 -19.06 5.06 11.74
N LYS A 62 -20.26 5.30 12.25
CA LYS A 62 -20.99 6.57 12.01
C LYS A 62 -20.25 7.78 12.58
N GLU A 63 -19.66 7.67 13.78
CA GLU A 63 -18.84 8.73 14.37
C GLU A 63 -17.63 9.04 13.51
N ILE A 64 -16.90 8.01 13.04
CA ILE A 64 -15.74 8.14 12.15
C ILE A 64 -16.12 8.83 10.84
N ILE A 65 -17.19 8.37 10.19
CA ILE A 65 -17.69 8.97 8.94
C ILE A 65 -18.03 10.46 9.14
N GLN A 66 -18.74 10.78 10.22
CA GLN A 66 -19.11 12.17 10.52
C GLN A 66 -17.89 13.03 10.79
N TYR A 67 -16.91 12.52 11.56
CA TYR A 67 -15.67 13.22 11.88
C TYR A 67 -14.86 13.58 10.63
N CYS A 68 -14.71 12.61 9.71
CA CYS A 68 -14.05 12.80 8.43
C CYS A 68 -14.78 13.83 7.56
N LYS A 69 -16.11 13.72 7.48
CA LYS A 69 -16.95 14.63 6.71
C LYS A 69 -16.84 16.09 7.16
N GLU A 70 -16.82 16.34 8.46
CA GLU A 70 -16.66 17.68 9.04
C GLU A 70 -15.32 18.34 8.69
N ARG A 71 -14.31 17.54 8.34
CA ARG A 71 -12.95 17.98 7.99
C ARG A 71 -12.64 17.90 6.50
N ASN A 72 -13.61 17.49 5.69
CA ASN A 72 -13.43 17.25 4.25
C ASN A 72 -12.26 16.29 3.94
N VAL A 73 -12.07 15.26 4.76
CA VAL A 73 -11.09 14.20 4.56
C VAL A 73 -11.84 12.89 4.34
N GLU A 74 -11.47 12.14 3.31
CA GLU A 74 -12.06 10.83 3.03
C GLU A 74 -11.12 9.70 3.47
N ILE A 75 -11.68 8.53 3.78
CA ILE A 75 -10.87 7.31 3.91
C ILE A 75 -10.81 6.66 2.54
N SER A 76 -9.61 6.55 1.96
CA SER A 76 -9.40 5.94 0.64
C SER A 76 -9.41 4.42 0.69
N SER A 77 -8.87 3.85 1.76
CA SER A 77 -8.80 2.41 1.98
C SER A 77 -8.47 2.08 3.44
N LEU A 78 -8.72 0.84 3.84
CA LEU A 78 -8.18 0.27 5.06
C LEU A 78 -6.97 -0.59 4.71
N GLY A 79 -5.79 -0.24 5.24
CA GLY A 79 -4.52 -0.85 4.88
C GLY A 79 -4.01 -1.85 5.93
N TYR A 80 -3.72 -3.07 5.47
CA TYR A 80 -3.05 -4.12 6.24
C TYR A 80 -2.27 -5.03 5.30
N TYR A 81 -0.98 -5.24 5.55
CA TYR A 81 -0.05 -5.82 4.60
C TYR A 81 0.65 -7.09 5.14
N PRO A 82 -0.10 -8.19 5.37
CA PRO A 82 0.45 -9.47 5.79
C PRO A 82 0.88 -10.34 4.60
N ASN A 83 1.58 -11.43 4.90
CA ASN A 83 1.73 -12.52 3.95
C ASN A 83 0.54 -13.49 4.06
N THR A 84 -0.51 -13.30 3.28
CA THR A 84 -1.70 -14.18 3.31
C THR A 84 -1.43 -15.60 2.78
N LEU A 85 -0.24 -15.87 2.26
CA LEU A 85 0.22 -17.20 1.87
C LEU A 85 1.34 -17.72 2.77
N ASP A 86 1.44 -17.22 4.02
CA ASP A 86 2.44 -17.68 4.97
C ASP A 86 2.46 -19.21 5.04
N PRO A 87 3.64 -19.85 4.99
CA PRO A 87 3.73 -21.31 5.09
C PRO A 87 3.26 -21.86 6.44
N ASP A 88 3.30 -21.07 7.50
CA ASP A 88 2.66 -21.38 8.78
C ASP A 88 1.14 -21.18 8.65
N LEU A 89 0.39 -22.27 8.65
CA LEU A 89 -1.06 -22.27 8.43
C LEU A 89 -1.85 -21.53 9.53
N GLU A 90 -1.36 -21.53 10.76
CA GLU A 90 -1.99 -20.79 11.87
C GLU A 90 -1.86 -19.28 11.66
N LYS A 91 -0.67 -18.81 11.28
CA LYS A 91 -0.46 -17.40 10.93
C LYS A 91 -1.25 -17.00 9.69
N ARG A 92 -1.21 -17.85 8.65
CA ARG A 92 -2.01 -17.63 7.44
C ARG A 92 -3.49 -17.43 7.77
N LYS A 93 -4.03 -18.32 8.62
CA LYS A 93 -5.41 -18.19 9.07
C LYS A 93 -5.68 -16.89 9.79
N GLN A 94 -4.83 -16.50 10.75
CA GLN A 94 -4.97 -15.23 11.47
C GLN A 94 -4.94 -14.02 10.53
N TYR A 95 -4.05 -14.03 9.54
CA TYR A 95 -3.96 -12.94 8.56
C TYR A 95 -5.22 -12.85 7.69
N ILE A 96 -5.74 -13.99 7.25
CA ILE A 96 -6.96 -14.06 6.44
C ILE A 96 -8.19 -13.66 7.26
N ASP A 97 -8.30 -14.13 8.50
CA ASP A 97 -9.40 -13.76 9.40
C ASP A 97 -9.45 -12.23 9.59
N HIS A 98 -8.29 -11.58 9.76
CA HIS A 98 -8.22 -10.12 9.86
C HIS A 98 -8.55 -9.40 8.54
N ILE A 99 -8.23 -9.98 7.38
CA ILE A 99 -8.68 -9.45 6.08
C ILE A 99 -10.21 -9.47 5.99
N TYR A 100 -10.87 -10.52 6.47
CA TYR A 100 -12.34 -10.55 6.54
C TYR A 100 -12.90 -9.45 7.45
N ALA A 101 -12.29 -9.23 8.63
CA ALA A 101 -12.69 -8.13 9.50
C ALA A 101 -12.50 -6.75 8.83
N LEU A 102 -11.43 -6.56 8.06
CA LEU A 102 -11.21 -5.34 7.29
C LEU A 102 -12.26 -5.15 6.18
N ILE A 103 -12.69 -6.21 5.52
CA ILE A 103 -13.75 -6.15 4.52
C ILE A 103 -15.06 -5.70 5.16
N ASP A 104 -15.42 -6.25 6.32
CA ASP A 104 -16.61 -5.84 7.06
C ASP A 104 -16.51 -4.39 7.54
N ALA A 105 -15.38 -4.00 8.13
CA ALA A 105 -15.13 -2.63 8.57
C ALA A 105 -15.17 -1.64 7.40
N SER A 106 -14.58 -1.99 6.25
CA SER A 106 -14.60 -1.19 5.04
C SER A 106 -16.03 -0.96 4.53
N SER A 107 -16.85 -2.01 4.55
CA SER A 107 -18.27 -1.90 4.20
C SER A 107 -19.05 -1.01 5.18
N MET A 108 -18.86 -1.18 6.51
CA MET A 108 -19.50 -0.35 7.54
C MET A 108 -19.12 1.14 7.41
N LEU A 109 -17.88 1.42 7.02
CA LEU A 109 -17.37 2.78 6.84
C LEU A 109 -17.72 3.40 5.47
N ASN A 110 -18.35 2.65 4.56
CA ASN A 110 -18.58 3.04 3.16
C ASN A 110 -17.28 3.39 2.40
N VAL A 111 -16.16 2.78 2.78
CA VAL A 111 -14.85 3.01 2.17
C VAL A 111 -14.70 2.21 0.87
N ASN A 112 -15.27 1.01 0.83
CA ASN A 112 -15.32 0.11 -0.33
C ASN A 112 -13.95 -0.33 -0.87
N MET A 113 -12.88 -0.26 -0.07
CA MET A 113 -11.54 -0.69 -0.48
C MET A 113 -10.69 -1.17 0.70
N VAL A 114 -10.02 -2.30 0.51
CA VAL A 114 -8.94 -2.81 1.36
C VAL A 114 -7.66 -2.86 0.54
N THR A 115 -6.57 -2.31 1.07
CA THR A 115 -5.23 -2.40 0.50
C THR A 115 -4.39 -3.41 1.27
N THR A 116 -3.71 -4.31 0.55
CA THR A 116 -3.02 -5.45 1.17
C THR A 116 -1.95 -6.06 0.25
N PHE A 117 -1.31 -7.15 0.70
CA PHE A 117 -0.47 -8.02 -0.14
C PHE A 117 -1.22 -9.29 -0.55
N LEU A 118 -0.85 -9.82 -1.73
CA LEU A 118 -1.32 -11.14 -2.17
C LEU A 118 -0.68 -12.28 -1.37
N GLY A 119 0.52 -12.03 -0.87
CA GLY A 119 1.33 -13.03 -0.21
C GLY A 119 2.16 -13.88 -1.17
N ARG A 120 3.05 -14.68 -0.58
CA ARG A 120 3.91 -15.66 -1.25
C ARG A 120 4.43 -16.69 -0.25
N VAL A 121 4.53 -17.94 -0.67
CA VAL A 121 5.38 -18.95 0.00
C VAL A 121 6.80 -18.79 -0.56
N PRO A 122 7.78 -18.27 0.21
CA PRO A 122 9.10 -17.89 -0.31
C PRO A 122 9.88 -19.03 -0.97
N ASP A 123 9.73 -20.27 -0.45
CA ASP A 123 10.44 -21.46 -0.91
C ASP A 123 9.90 -22.03 -2.22
N LYS A 124 8.74 -21.54 -2.69
CA LYS A 124 8.07 -22.02 -3.89
C LYS A 124 8.33 -21.11 -5.08
N ASN A 125 8.36 -21.69 -6.28
CA ASN A 125 8.40 -20.94 -7.52
C ASN A 125 7.06 -20.23 -7.80
N VAL A 126 7.00 -19.46 -8.88
CA VAL A 126 5.81 -18.65 -9.21
C VAL A 126 4.61 -19.54 -9.50
N GLU A 127 4.80 -20.59 -10.30
CA GLU A 127 3.74 -21.51 -10.72
C GLU A 127 3.13 -22.26 -9.53
N GLU A 128 3.96 -22.74 -8.61
CA GLU A 128 3.51 -23.38 -7.37
C GLU A 128 2.75 -22.40 -6.45
N ASN A 129 3.18 -21.15 -6.39
CA ASN A 129 2.47 -20.12 -5.66
C ASN A 129 1.11 -19.81 -6.30
N LEU A 130 1.00 -19.80 -7.63
CA LEU A 130 -0.28 -19.58 -8.32
C LEU A 130 -1.31 -20.67 -8.01
N GLU A 131 -0.89 -21.93 -7.82
CA GLU A 131 -1.82 -22.98 -7.39
C GLU A 131 -2.37 -22.70 -5.98
N ILE A 132 -1.55 -22.22 -5.06
CA ILE A 132 -2.01 -21.83 -3.71
C ILE A 132 -2.94 -20.59 -3.78
N VAL A 133 -2.60 -19.63 -4.62
CA VAL A 133 -3.44 -18.43 -4.86
C VAL A 133 -4.85 -18.82 -5.32
N LYS A 134 -4.98 -19.80 -6.23
CA LYS A 134 -6.28 -20.32 -6.71
C LYS A 134 -7.13 -20.95 -5.60
N GLU A 135 -6.51 -21.43 -4.53
CA GLU A 135 -7.23 -22.03 -3.40
C GLU A 135 -7.60 -21.00 -2.34
N VAL A 136 -6.68 -20.07 -2.04
CA VAL A 136 -6.79 -19.16 -0.90
C VAL A 136 -7.61 -17.90 -1.23
N TRP A 137 -7.42 -17.31 -2.39
CA TRP A 137 -7.95 -15.99 -2.69
C TRP A 137 -9.41 -15.93 -3.16
N PRO A 138 -9.94 -16.92 -3.91
CA PRO A 138 -11.33 -16.83 -4.37
C PRO A 138 -12.36 -16.59 -3.26
N PRO A 139 -12.36 -17.30 -2.12
CA PRO A 139 -13.32 -17.04 -1.05
C PRO A 139 -13.23 -15.60 -0.49
N ILE A 140 -12.03 -15.05 -0.40
CA ILE A 140 -11.79 -13.66 0.08
C ILE A 140 -12.40 -12.66 -0.92
N LEU A 141 -12.16 -12.86 -2.22
CA LEU A 141 -12.64 -11.97 -3.27
C LEU A 141 -14.16 -12.04 -3.44
N GLU A 142 -14.74 -13.22 -3.32
CA GLU A 142 -16.20 -13.41 -3.36
C GLU A 142 -16.86 -12.70 -2.18
N TYR A 143 -16.33 -12.88 -0.96
CA TYR A 143 -16.83 -12.19 0.22
C TYR A 143 -16.70 -10.66 0.09
N ALA A 144 -15.54 -10.17 -0.36
CA ALA A 144 -15.36 -8.75 -0.61
C ALA A 144 -16.34 -8.20 -1.63
N LYS A 145 -16.63 -8.97 -2.70
CA LYS A 145 -17.59 -8.60 -3.73
C LYS A 145 -19.02 -8.53 -3.18
N GLU A 146 -19.41 -9.48 -2.35
CA GLU A 146 -20.73 -9.47 -1.67
C GLU A 146 -20.90 -8.23 -0.78
N LYS A 147 -19.82 -7.77 -0.14
CA LYS A 147 -19.79 -6.57 0.69
C LYS A 147 -19.61 -5.27 -0.11
N GLY A 148 -19.45 -5.34 -1.42
CA GLY A 148 -19.19 -4.17 -2.28
C GLY A 148 -17.78 -3.61 -2.12
N VAL A 149 -16.82 -4.42 -1.66
CA VAL A 149 -15.45 -4.00 -1.36
C VAL A 149 -14.49 -4.49 -2.46
N LYS A 150 -13.60 -3.60 -2.88
CA LYS A 150 -12.47 -3.90 -3.75
C LYS A 150 -11.23 -4.26 -2.94
N ILE A 151 -10.40 -5.12 -3.49
CA ILE A 151 -9.09 -5.47 -2.93
C ILE A 151 -8.02 -4.93 -3.87
N ALA A 152 -7.15 -4.06 -3.34
CA ALA A 152 -6.04 -3.48 -4.08
C ALA A 152 -4.71 -4.03 -3.54
N ILE A 153 -3.98 -4.77 -4.36
CA ILE A 153 -2.71 -5.40 -3.98
C ILE A 153 -1.54 -4.47 -4.31
N GLU A 154 -0.72 -4.18 -3.30
CA GLU A 154 0.50 -3.42 -3.50
C GLU A 154 1.59 -4.28 -4.14
N ASN A 155 2.41 -3.68 -5.01
CA ASN A 155 3.50 -4.34 -5.71
C ASN A 155 4.84 -4.35 -4.95
N CYS A 156 4.82 -4.15 -3.64
CA CYS A 156 5.98 -4.32 -2.78
C CYS A 156 6.39 -5.80 -2.70
N PRO A 157 7.66 -6.16 -2.96
CA PRO A 157 8.13 -7.55 -2.79
C PRO A 157 8.12 -8.03 -1.36
N MET A 158 8.16 -7.14 -0.39
CA MET A 158 8.12 -7.35 1.04
C MET A 158 9.19 -8.31 1.55
N TRP A 159 10.37 -7.77 1.82
CA TRP A 159 11.43 -8.47 2.55
C TRP A 159 11.48 -7.98 3.99
N PHE A 160 11.41 -8.91 4.88
CA PHE A 160 11.62 -8.63 6.29
C PHE A 160 13.08 -8.74 6.69
N THR A 161 13.83 -9.62 6.01
CA THR A 161 15.26 -9.83 6.22
C THR A 161 15.99 -10.01 4.89
N ALA A 162 17.33 -9.94 4.91
CA ALA A 162 18.15 -10.24 3.73
C ALA A 162 18.08 -11.71 3.31
N ASP A 163 17.67 -12.60 4.22
CA ASP A 163 17.59 -14.04 3.96
C ASP A 163 16.42 -14.41 3.02
N GLU A 164 15.42 -13.54 2.93
CA GLU A 164 14.27 -13.71 2.03
C GLU A 164 14.56 -13.30 0.58
N TRP A 165 15.70 -12.68 0.33
CA TRP A 165 16.12 -12.30 -1.02
C TRP A 165 16.52 -13.52 -1.86
N PRO A 166 16.07 -13.63 -3.16
CA PRO A 166 15.22 -12.69 -3.91
C PRO A 166 13.72 -12.96 -3.82
N GLY A 167 13.26 -13.92 -3.04
CA GLY A 167 11.86 -14.38 -3.03
C GLY A 167 10.87 -13.31 -2.56
N GLY A 168 11.12 -12.75 -1.37
CA GLY A 168 10.15 -11.88 -0.71
C GLY A 168 8.90 -12.62 -0.23
N GLN A 169 7.94 -11.87 0.28
CA GLN A 169 6.69 -12.40 0.84
C GLN A 169 5.43 -11.92 0.10
N ASN A 170 5.59 -11.37 -1.10
CA ASN A 170 4.49 -10.96 -1.96
C ASN A 170 4.78 -11.33 -3.42
N LEU A 171 3.81 -11.94 -4.09
CA LEU A 171 3.96 -12.42 -5.47
C LEU A 171 3.79 -11.30 -6.51
N MET A 172 3.06 -10.23 -6.17
CA MET A 172 2.66 -9.16 -7.10
C MET A 172 3.78 -8.16 -7.44
N THR A 173 4.98 -8.62 -7.75
CA THR A 173 6.20 -7.83 -7.83
C THR A 173 6.58 -7.33 -9.22
N SER A 174 5.93 -7.82 -10.25
CA SER A 174 6.23 -7.46 -11.64
C SER A 174 5.00 -7.55 -12.54
N PRO A 175 4.98 -6.84 -13.68
CA PRO A 175 3.90 -6.93 -14.66
C PRO A 175 3.66 -8.35 -15.20
N GLU A 176 4.71 -9.17 -15.29
CA GLU A 176 4.57 -10.58 -15.68
C GLU A 176 3.75 -11.36 -14.64
N ASN A 177 4.09 -11.20 -13.36
CA ASN A 177 3.34 -11.87 -12.28
C ASN A 177 1.91 -11.34 -12.19
N TRP A 178 1.67 -10.05 -12.44
CA TRP A 178 0.33 -9.48 -12.46
C TRP A 178 -0.55 -10.13 -13.53
N ARG A 179 -0.04 -10.32 -14.75
CA ARG A 179 -0.78 -11.02 -15.82
C ARG A 179 -1.17 -12.44 -15.37
N LYS A 180 -0.22 -13.19 -14.82
CA LYS A 180 -0.48 -14.56 -14.31
C LYS A 180 -1.51 -14.57 -13.20
N VAL A 181 -1.43 -13.64 -12.24
CA VAL A 181 -2.39 -13.56 -11.13
C VAL A 181 -3.78 -13.17 -11.63
N PHE A 182 -3.91 -12.15 -12.48
CA PHE A 182 -5.21 -11.75 -13.03
C PHE A 182 -5.81 -12.80 -13.98
N GLU A 183 -5.00 -13.66 -14.59
CA GLU A 183 -5.47 -14.81 -15.36
C GLU A 183 -6.09 -15.88 -14.46
N VAL A 184 -5.44 -16.20 -13.32
CA VAL A 184 -5.95 -17.22 -12.38
C VAL A 184 -7.01 -16.70 -11.42
N LEU A 185 -7.07 -15.40 -11.20
CA LEU A 185 -8.08 -14.69 -10.40
C LEU A 185 -8.80 -13.63 -11.25
N PRO A 186 -9.73 -14.03 -12.13
CA PRO A 186 -10.40 -13.10 -13.05
C PRO A 186 -11.54 -12.33 -12.37
N TYR A 187 -11.27 -11.75 -11.21
CA TYR A 187 -12.22 -10.97 -10.44
C TYR A 187 -12.13 -9.48 -10.79
N ASP A 188 -13.29 -8.83 -10.92
CA ASP A 188 -13.40 -7.41 -11.24
C ASP A 188 -13.11 -6.51 -10.03
N ASN A 189 -13.27 -7.03 -8.81
CA ASN A 189 -12.95 -6.36 -7.56
C ASN A 189 -11.52 -6.63 -7.05
N LEU A 190 -10.67 -7.30 -7.84
CA LEU A 190 -9.22 -7.42 -7.59
C LEU A 190 -8.46 -6.47 -8.51
N GLY A 191 -7.58 -5.65 -7.92
CA GLY A 191 -6.74 -4.69 -8.64
C GLY A 191 -5.43 -4.40 -7.93
N LEU A 192 -4.82 -3.27 -8.29
CA LEU A 192 -3.51 -2.84 -7.84
C LEU A 192 -3.63 -1.62 -6.92
N ASN A 193 -2.85 -1.63 -5.85
CA ASN A 193 -2.35 -0.45 -5.19
C ASN A 193 -0.95 -0.20 -5.77
N TYR A 194 -0.84 0.74 -6.71
CA TYR A 194 0.33 0.89 -7.56
C TYR A 194 1.39 1.78 -6.91
N ASP A 195 2.57 1.22 -6.62
CA ASP A 195 3.74 1.93 -6.12
C ASP A 195 4.87 1.93 -7.16
N PRO A 196 5.28 3.09 -7.70
CA PRO A 196 6.34 3.18 -8.70
C PRO A 196 7.73 2.88 -8.11
N SER A 197 7.95 3.13 -6.82
CA SER A 197 9.25 3.02 -6.18
C SER A 197 9.82 1.60 -6.23
N HIS A 198 8.95 0.61 -6.09
CA HIS A 198 9.35 -0.80 -6.13
C HIS A 198 9.82 -1.25 -7.52
N PHE A 199 9.44 -0.54 -8.57
CA PHE A 199 9.95 -0.81 -9.92
C PHE A 199 11.30 -0.13 -10.19
N VAL A 200 11.50 1.06 -9.64
CA VAL A 200 12.74 1.81 -9.85
C VAL A 200 13.97 0.98 -9.45
N TRP A 201 14.02 0.43 -8.24
CA TRP A 201 15.17 -0.34 -7.79
C TRP A 201 15.28 -1.71 -8.46
N GLN A 202 14.17 -2.29 -8.97
CA GLN A 202 14.16 -3.48 -9.81
C GLN A 202 14.55 -3.19 -11.27
N GLN A 203 14.72 -1.90 -11.63
CA GLN A 203 14.98 -1.44 -13.00
C GLN A 203 13.86 -1.84 -13.98
N ILE A 204 12.63 -1.91 -13.49
CA ILE A 204 11.42 -2.12 -14.29
C ILE A 204 10.87 -0.74 -14.68
N ASP A 205 10.39 -0.60 -15.92
CA ASP A 205 9.67 0.60 -16.34
C ASP A 205 8.35 0.71 -15.58
N TYR A 206 8.21 1.79 -14.79
CA TYR A 206 7.02 2.05 -13.98
C TYR A 206 5.97 2.92 -14.69
N ILE A 207 6.19 3.28 -15.95
CA ILE A 207 5.24 4.06 -16.76
C ILE A 207 4.38 3.15 -17.64
N LYS A 208 5.01 2.26 -18.39
CA LYS A 208 4.32 1.34 -19.30
C LYS A 208 3.21 0.50 -18.62
N PRO A 209 3.41 -0.06 -17.43
CA PRO A 209 2.36 -0.84 -16.76
C PRO A 209 1.11 -0.03 -16.40
N ILE A 210 1.22 1.29 -16.23
CA ILE A 210 0.06 2.16 -15.97
C ILE A 210 -0.94 2.06 -17.14
N TYR A 211 -0.46 2.11 -18.37
CA TYR A 211 -1.31 1.99 -19.55
C TYR A 211 -1.85 0.57 -19.76
N GLU A 212 -1.01 -0.43 -19.49
CA GLU A 212 -1.39 -1.84 -19.68
C GLU A 212 -2.47 -2.28 -18.67
N PHE A 213 -2.33 -1.87 -17.41
CA PHE A 213 -3.23 -2.28 -16.31
C PHE A 213 -4.20 -1.19 -15.86
N LYS A 214 -4.50 -0.21 -16.72
CA LYS A 214 -5.32 0.96 -16.39
C LYS A 214 -6.65 0.63 -15.68
N ASP A 215 -7.31 -0.46 -16.08
CA ASP A 215 -8.59 -0.88 -15.51
C ASP A 215 -8.45 -1.65 -14.19
N LYS A 216 -7.21 -1.94 -13.80
CA LYS A 216 -6.85 -2.65 -12.56
C LYS A 216 -6.19 -1.75 -11.51
N ILE A 217 -5.86 -0.50 -11.83
CA ILE A 217 -5.29 0.44 -10.86
C ILE A 217 -6.43 1.04 -10.04
N PHE A 218 -6.58 0.59 -8.80
CA PHE A 218 -7.63 1.04 -7.89
C PHE A 218 -7.16 2.11 -6.92
N HIS A 219 -5.87 2.05 -6.55
CA HIS A 219 -5.22 2.94 -5.62
C HIS A 219 -3.76 3.15 -6.04
N VAL A 220 -3.14 4.26 -5.65
CA VAL A 220 -1.73 4.50 -5.96
C VAL A 220 -0.97 5.06 -4.77
N HIS A 221 0.28 4.63 -4.60
CA HIS A 221 1.21 5.19 -3.65
C HIS A 221 2.16 6.21 -4.29
N TYR A 222 2.48 7.23 -3.51
CA TYR A 222 3.54 8.19 -3.77
C TYR A 222 4.66 7.93 -2.78
N LYS A 223 5.54 7.04 -3.19
CA LYS A 223 6.74 6.60 -2.48
C LYS A 223 7.94 6.75 -3.39
N ASP A 224 9.02 7.28 -2.86
CA ASP A 224 10.22 7.51 -3.64
C ASP A 224 11.40 6.67 -3.13
N ILE A 225 12.36 6.47 -4.00
CA ILE A 225 13.54 5.67 -3.72
C ILE A 225 14.73 6.20 -4.50
N LYS A 226 15.91 6.15 -3.90
CA LYS A 226 17.16 6.53 -4.56
C LYS A 226 18.05 5.32 -4.76
N ILE A 227 18.53 5.16 -6.00
CA ILE A 227 19.61 4.23 -6.33
C ILE A 227 20.94 4.96 -6.23
N TYR A 228 21.89 4.36 -5.52
CA TYR A 228 23.27 4.81 -5.47
C TYR A 228 24.06 4.01 -6.51
N GLN A 229 24.26 4.61 -7.66
CA GLN A 229 24.83 3.92 -8.84
C GLN A 229 26.25 3.39 -8.58
N ASP A 230 27.08 4.09 -7.83
CA ASP A 230 28.38 3.65 -7.41
C ASP A 230 28.32 2.36 -6.57
N LYS A 231 27.37 2.28 -5.63
CA LYS A 231 27.14 1.07 -4.83
C LYS A 231 26.59 -0.07 -5.68
N LEU A 232 25.64 0.22 -6.57
CA LEU A 232 25.09 -0.79 -7.49
C LEU A 232 26.19 -1.37 -8.39
N ASN A 233 27.11 -0.53 -8.88
CA ASN A 233 28.26 -0.96 -9.69
C ASN A 233 29.24 -1.86 -8.93
N ASP A 234 29.33 -1.69 -7.60
CA ASP A 234 30.20 -2.49 -6.74
C ASP A 234 29.57 -3.85 -6.38
N VAL A 235 28.31 -3.84 -5.97
CA VAL A 235 27.66 -5.07 -5.44
C VAL A 235 26.82 -5.84 -6.48
N GLY A 236 26.41 -5.17 -7.56
CA GLY A 236 25.53 -5.73 -8.59
C GLY A 236 24.08 -5.88 -8.18
N ILE A 237 23.21 -6.10 -9.18
CA ILE A 237 21.76 -6.20 -8.99
C ILE A 237 21.32 -7.45 -8.21
N MET A 238 22.19 -8.47 -8.12
CA MET A 238 21.92 -9.69 -7.35
C MET A 238 22.12 -9.51 -5.85
N ALA A 239 22.67 -8.37 -5.42
CA ALA A 239 22.81 -8.06 -4.00
C ALA A 239 21.47 -7.66 -3.38
N TYR A 240 21.33 -7.87 -2.06
CA TYR A 240 20.17 -7.38 -1.32
C TYR A 240 19.96 -5.87 -1.55
N PRO A 241 18.78 -5.43 -1.98
CA PRO A 241 18.56 -4.09 -2.52
C PRO A 241 18.99 -2.93 -1.61
N LEU A 242 18.82 -3.04 -0.29
CA LEU A 242 19.24 -1.99 0.64
C LEU A 242 20.77 -1.74 0.68
N LYS A 243 21.57 -2.57 -0.02
CA LYS A 243 23.00 -2.29 -0.21
C LYS A 243 23.25 -1.17 -1.22
N TYR A 244 22.35 -1.00 -2.21
CA TYR A 244 22.54 -0.03 -3.28
C TYR A 244 21.39 0.97 -3.42
N MET A 245 20.29 0.82 -2.66
CA MET A 245 19.18 1.74 -2.69
C MET A 245 18.77 2.21 -1.29
N SER A 246 18.01 3.29 -1.23
CA SER A 246 17.38 3.76 0.00
C SER A 246 16.02 4.40 -0.30
N PRO A 247 14.96 4.09 0.46
CA PRO A 247 13.73 4.86 0.43
C PRO A 247 14.00 6.35 0.73
N LYS A 248 13.25 7.23 0.08
CA LYS A 248 13.36 8.68 0.16
C LYS A 248 12.00 9.36 0.22
N LEU A 249 12.00 10.60 0.71
CA LEU A 249 10.88 11.50 0.50
C LEU A 249 10.60 11.66 -0.99
N CYS A 250 9.33 11.83 -1.36
CA CYS A 250 8.94 12.16 -2.72
C CYS A 250 9.70 13.39 -3.24
N GLY A 251 10.37 13.24 -4.37
CA GLY A 251 11.21 14.27 -5.00
C GLY A 251 12.68 14.26 -4.56
N LEU A 252 13.08 13.40 -3.64
CA LEU A 252 14.48 13.19 -3.27
C LEU A 252 15.08 11.88 -3.80
N GLY A 253 14.27 11.08 -4.50
CA GLY A 253 14.67 9.85 -5.15
C GLY A 253 14.71 9.94 -6.65
N ASP A 254 14.51 8.81 -7.30
CA ASP A 254 14.68 8.63 -8.75
C ASP A 254 13.34 8.39 -9.49
N VAL A 255 12.18 8.55 -8.82
CA VAL A 255 10.88 8.55 -9.47
C VAL A 255 10.66 9.89 -10.19
N ASP A 256 10.43 9.84 -11.50
CA ASP A 256 10.02 11.00 -12.31
C ASP A 256 8.51 11.25 -12.09
N TRP A 257 8.20 12.05 -11.08
CA TRP A 257 6.82 12.34 -10.69
C TRP A 257 6.02 13.00 -11.81
N GLY A 258 6.67 13.82 -12.64
CA GLY A 258 6.02 14.44 -13.79
C GLY A 258 5.50 13.40 -14.78
N LYS A 259 6.34 12.43 -15.16
CA LYS A 259 5.93 11.34 -16.05
C LYS A 259 4.91 10.41 -15.41
N TYR A 260 5.07 10.10 -14.10
CA TYR A 260 4.15 9.22 -13.38
C TYR A 260 2.74 9.79 -13.35
N VAL A 261 2.59 11.06 -12.94
CA VAL A 261 1.27 11.72 -12.88
C VAL A 261 0.70 11.94 -14.27
N SER A 262 1.54 12.30 -15.26
CA SER A 262 1.08 12.41 -16.64
C SER A 262 0.46 11.10 -17.15
N ALA A 263 1.10 9.96 -16.89
CA ALA A 263 0.57 8.66 -17.29
C ALA A 263 -0.77 8.33 -16.59
N LEU A 264 -0.89 8.64 -15.30
CA LEU A 264 -2.16 8.47 -14.56
C LEU A 264 -3.27 9.38 -15.15
N THR A 265 -2.92 10.60 -15.54
CA THR A 265 -3.85 11.52 -16.21
C THR A 265 -4.27 11.01 -17.58
N ASP A 266 -3.32 10.50 -18.38
CA ASP A 266 -3.58 9.96 -19.72
C ASP A 266 -4.58 8.80 -19.71
N ILE A 267 -4.53 7.97 -18.67
CA ILE A 267 -5.50 6.87 -18.50
C ILE A 267 -6.82 7.30 -17.85
N GLY A 268 -6.97 8.60 -17.50
CA GLY A 268 -8.15 9.13 -16.84
C GLY A 268 -8.33 8.67 -15.40
N TYR A 269 -7.24 8.37 -14.68
CA TYR A 269 -7.33 7.92 -13.28
C TYR A 269 -7.93 9.00 -12.37
N GLN A 270 -9.03 8.66 -11.68
CA GLN A 270 -9.75 9.56 -10.78
C GLN A 270 -9.78 9.06 -9.32
N GLY A 271 -9.02 8.01 -9.01
CA GLY A 271 -8.98 7.40 -7.69
C GLY A 271 -8.17 8.19 -6.67
N TYR A 272 -7.72 7.48 -5.65
CA TYR A 272 -6.94 8.03 -4.54
C TYR A 272 -5.45 7.81 -4.75
N SER A 273 -4.66 8.77 -4.31
CA SER A 273 -3.21 8.72 -4.28
C SER A 273 -2.71 9.13 -2.90
N VAL A 274 -1.87 8.33 -2.29
CA VAL A 274 -1.40 8.60 -0.94
C VAL A 274 0.12 8.60 -0.86
N ILE A 275 0.64 9.53 -0.07
CA ILE A 275 2.06 9.59 0.29
C ILE A 275 2.35 8.44 1.25
N GLU A 276 3.36 7.65 0.91
CA GLU A 276 4.02 6.72 1.81
C GLU A 276 5.47 7.14 2.01
N VAL A 277 5.86 7.44 3.24
CA VAL A 277 7.21 7.91 3.54
C VAL A 277 7.97 6.87 4.36
N GLU A 278 9.15 6.49 3.87
CA GLU A 278 10.06 5.57 4.53
C GLU A 278 11.52 6.09 4.55
N ASP A 279 11.73 7.41 4.60
CA ASP A 279 13.08 8.00 4.62
C ASP A 279 13.66 8.01 6.04
N LYS A 280 14.73 7.26 6.27
CA LYS A 280 15.44 7.17 7.56
C LYS A 280 15.87 8.51 8.14
N ALA A 281 16.09 9.52 7.31
CA ALA A 281 16.47 10.85 7.77
C ALA A 281 15.35 11.57 8.52
N PHE A 282 14.11 11.09 8.40
CA PHE A 282 12.91 11.66 9.01
C PHE A 282 12.22 10.72 10.00
N GLU A 283 12.90 9.65 10.41
CA GLU A 283 12.43 8.76 11.46
C GLU A 283 12.83 9.27 12.85
N GLY A 284 12.31 8.62 13.90
CA GLY A 284 12.69 8.81 15.30
C GLY A 284 11.85 9.82 16.07
N SER A 285 10.94 10.58 15.44
CA SER A 285 9.95 11.40 16.14
C SER A 285 8.73 11.67 15.27
N LEU A 286 7.58 11.88 15.91
CA LEU A 286 6.34 12.27 15.22
C LEU A 286 6.49 13.59 14.45
N ASP A 287 7.23 14.56 15.01
CA ASP A 287 7.47 15.85 14.33
C ASP A 287 8.25 15.66 13.02
N ASN A 288 9.25 14.78 13.02
CA ASN A 288 9.99 14.43 11.80
C ASN A 288 9.08 13.72 10.79
N ALA A 289 8.24 12.78 11.23
CA ALA A 289 7.27 12.11 10.37
C ALA A 289 6.29 13.11 9.74
N LYS A 290 5.70 14.00 10.54
CA LYS A 290 4.82 15.08 10.06
C LYS A 290 5.54 16.03 9.08
N LYS A 291 6.80 16.38 9.37
CA LYS A 291 7.62 17.17 8.46
C LYS A 291 7.88 16.46 7.14
N ALA A 292 8.13 15.16 7.19
CA ALA A 292 8.36 14.34 6.00
C ALA A 292 7.14 14.33 5.06
N VAL A 293 5.93 14.14 5.61
CA VAL A 293 4.68 14.22 4.84
C VAL A 293 4.51 15.59 4.19
N LYS A 294 4.71 16.68 4.95
CA LYS A 294 4.61 18.05 4.42
C LYS A 294 5.59 18.34 3.28
N LEU A 295 6.81 17.85 3.39
CA LEU A 295 7.83 18.00 2.35
C LEU A 295 7.49 17.17 1.10
N SER A 296 7.06 15.93 1.29
CA SER A 296 6.60 15.07 0.19
C SER A 296 5.40 15.69 -0.52
N ALA A 297 4.38 16.12 0.21
CA ALA A 297 3.20 16.79 -0.35
C ALA A 297 3.59 18.02 -1.17
N LYS A 298 4.47 18.86 -0.66
CA LYS A 298 4.97 20.04 -1.38
C LYS A 298 5.73 19.66 -2.66
N SER A 299 6.51 18.58 -2.62
CA SER A 299 7.33 18.14 -3.76
C SER A 299 6.47 17.67 -4.94
N VAL A 300 5.33 17.02 -4.65
CA VAL A 300 4.44 16.46 -5.69
C VAL A 300 3.18 17.29 -5.92
N SER A 301 2.95 18.38 -5.17
CA SER A 301 1.75 19.20 -5.27
C SER A 301 1.53 19.84 -6.65
N TYR A 302 2.59 20.18 -7.37
CA TYR A 302 2.48 20.70 -8.75
C TYR A 302 1.92 19.66 -9.73
N THR A 303 1.97 18.38 -9.38
CA THR A 303 1.44 17.30 -10.18
C THR A 303 -0.07 17.08 -9.94
N HIS A 304 -0.63 17.74 -8.91
CA HIS A 304 -2.04 17.69 -8.53
C HIS A 304 -2.79 18.96 -8.89
N LEU A 305 -2.20 19.84 -9.69
CA LEU A 305 -2.96 20.97 -10.21
C LEU A 305 -4.20 20.41 -10.89
N THR A 306 -5.33 20.57 -10.22
CA THR A 306 -6.65 20.29 -10.77
C THR A 306 -6.74 20.96 -12.13
N LEU A 307 -6.80 20.13 -13.16
CA LEU A 307 -7.17 20.57 -14.49
C LEU A 307 -8.63 20.93 -14.50
#